data_6b8837058701510dd9d9ecb14db2ee59
#
_entry.id   6b8837058701510dd9d9ecb14db2ee59
#
_cell.length_a   1.000
_cell.length_b   1.000
_cell.length_c   1.000
_cell.angle_alpha   90.00
_cell.angle_beta   90.00
_cell.angle_gamma   90.00
#
_symmetry.space_group_name_H-M   'P 1'
#
loop_
_entity.id
_entity.type
_entity.pdbx_description
1 polymer ?
#
loop_
_entity_poly.entity_id
_entity_poly.type
_entity_poly.pdbx_seq_one_letter_code
_entity_poly.pdbx_strand_id
1 'polypeptide(L)'
;IGCALWIFGFLFESISDYQKRKFKVQNPDSFINSGLWSLSRHPNYFGEIVLWLGITIIAFPALQGYQYFSLISPIFVFWLLTKVSGIPILERHADETWGSQEDYKKYKESTPVLFPKFFK
;
A
#
# COMPACT_ATOMS: atom_id res chain seq x y z
N ILE A 1 -13.28 5.45 -15.73
CA ILE A 1 -12.02 4.76 -15.36
C ILE A 1 -11.45 5.33 -14.06
N GLY A 2 -11.35 6.67 -13.96
CA GLY A 2 -10.84 7.30 -12.77
C GLY A 2 -11.64 6.99 -11.51
N CYS A 3 -12.97 7.04 -11.61
CA CYS A 3 -13.84 6.70 -10.49
C CYS A 3 -13.68 5.25 -10.07
N ALA A 4 -13.57 4.34 -11.04
CA ALA A 4 -13.38 2.91 -10.74
C ALA A 4 -12.06 2.68 -10.01
N LEU A 5 -10.98 3.34 -10.44
CA LEU A 5 -9.70 3.24 -9.78
C LEU A 5 -9.74 3.84 -8.38
N TRP A 6 -10.43 4.98 -8.22
CA TRP A 6 -10.56 5.60 -6.90
C TRP A 6 -11.29 4.69 -5.93
N ILE A 7 -12.41 4.12 -6.37
CA ILE A 7 -13.20 3.21 -5.54
C ILE A 7 -12.38 1.97 -5.17
N PHE A 8 -11.71 1.38 -6.16
CA PHE A 8 -10.87 0.20 -5.93
C PHE A 8 -9.76 0.50 -4.92
N GLY A 9 -9.06 1.63 -5.12
CA GLY A 9 -7.97 2.01 -4.23
C GLY A 9 -8.46 2.29 -2.82
N PHE A 10 -9.57 3.00 -2.69
CA PHE A 10 -10.17 3.31 -1.40
C PHE A 10 -10.57 2.04 -0.66
N LEU A 11 -11.25 1.12 -1.35
CA LEU A 11 -11.67 -0.14 -0.74
C LEU A 11 -10.48 -1.00 -0.36
N PHE A 12 -9.49 -1.08 -1.24
CA PHE A 12 -8.29 -1.87 -0.99
C PHE A 12 -7.56 -1.36 0.26
N GLU A 13 -7.38 -0.05 0.36
CA GLU A 13 -6.74 0.56 1.52
C GLU A 13 -7.57 0.35 2.79
N SER A 14 -8.88 0.63 2.72
CA SER A 14 -9.76 0.53 3.88
C SER A 14 -9.86 -0.89 4.41
N ILE A 15 -9.99 -1.86 3.51
CA ILE A 15 -10.07 -3.27 3.90
C ILE A 15 -8.74 -3.73 4.48
N SER A 16 -7.63 -3.31 3.89
CA SER A 16 -6.30 -3.64 4.41
C SER A 16 -6.11 -3.12 5.83
N ASP A 17 -6.46 -1.86 6.06
CA ASP A 17 -6.32 -1.25 7.37
C ASP A 17 -7.24 -1.93 8.39
N TYR A 18 -8.46 -2.27 7.99
CA TYR A 18 -9.39 -2.97 8.86
C TYR A 18 -8.85 -4.34 9.25
N GLN A 19 -8.34 -5.10 8.28
CA GLN A 19 -7.79 -6.43 8.52
C GLN A 19 -6.62 -6.37 9.49
N LYS A 20 -5.73 -5.38 9.30
CA LYS A 20 -4.57 -5.23 10.17
C LYS A 20 -4.98 -4.87 11.60
N ARG A 21 -5.92 -3.94 11.76
CA ARG A 21 -6.38 -3.55 13.09
C ARG A 21 -7.02 -4.71 13.83
N LYS A 22 -7.88 -5.45 13.13
CA LYS A 22 -8.55 -6.61 13.71
C LYS A 22 -7.55 -7.68 14.13
N PHE A 23 -6.56 -7.93 13.26
CA PHE A 23 -5.51 -8.91 13.57
C PHE A 23 -4.70 -8.50 14.79
N LYS A 24 -4.33 -7.22 14.88
CA LYS A 24 -3.51 -6.70 15.99
C LYS A 24 -4.23 -6.82 17.33
N VAL A 25 -5.54 -6.63 17.36
CA VAL A 25 -6.32 -6.78 18.58
C VAL A 25 -6.25 -8.22 19.10
N GLN A 26 -6.32 -9.19 18.19
CA GLN A 26 -6.30 -10.61 18.56
C GLN A 26 -4.90 -11.18 18.71
N ASN A 27 -3.91 -10.60 18.03
CA ASN A 27 -2.55 -11.11 17.99
C ASN A 27 -1.54 -9.95 18.09
N PRO A 28 -1.45 -9.29 19.28
CA PRO A 28 -0.62 -8.08 19.39
C PRO A 28 0.86 -8.30 19.18
N ASP A 29 1.34 -9.53 19.35
CA ASP A 29 2.77 -9.84 19.24
C ASP A 29 3.15 -10.48 17.91
N SER A 30 2.23 -10.51 16.95
CA SER A 30 2.46 -11.15 15.66
C SER A 30 2.29 -10.16 14.51
N PHE A 31 2.85 -10.52 13.34
CA PHE A 31 2.64 -9.76 12.12
C PHE A 31 1.52 -10.40 11.29
N ILE A 32 0.78 -9.56 10.56
CA ILE A 32 -0.30 -10.05 9.70
C ILE A 32 0.26 -10.57 8.37
N ASN A 33 -0.23 -11.75 7.94
CA ASN A 33 0.15 -12.34 6.67
C ASN A 33 -1.04 -12.98 5.95
N SER A 34 -2.26 -12.62 6.35
CA SER A 34 -3.50 -13.18 5.80
C SER A 34 -4.29 -12.12 5.06
N GLY A 35 -5.32 -12.54 4.31
CA GLY A 35 -6.17 -11.63 3.56
C GLY A 35 -5.37 -10.88 2.50
N LEU A 36 -5.58 -9.57 2.40
CA LEU A 36 -4.85 -8.74 1.45
C LEU A 36 -3.36 -8.70 1.74
N TRP A 37 -2.97 -8.91 2.99
CA TRP A 37 -1.56 -8.92 3.40
C TRP A 37 -0.83 -10.17 2.93
N SER A 38 -1.53 -11.17 2.43
CA SER A 38 -0.91 -12.31 1.76
C SER A 38 -0.54 -12.00 0.31
N LEU A 39 -1.14 -10.95 -0.27
CA LEU A 39 -0.88 -10.54 -1.64
C LEU A 39 0.24 -9.51 -1.72
N SER A 40 0.37 -8.67 -0.70
CA SER A 40 1.37 -7.62 -0.64
C SER A 40 1.74 -7.36 0.82
N ARG A 41 2.96 -6.91 1.05
CA ARG A 41 3.38 -6.53 2.41
C ARG A 41 2.87 -5.16 2.84
N HIS A 42 2.45 -4.35 1.87
CA HIS A 42 1.90 -3.02 2.13
C HIS A 42 0.69 -2.76 1.23
N PRO A 43 -0.38 -3.57 1.38
CA PRO A 43 -1.54 -3.43 0.50
C PRO A 43 -2.28 -2.11 0.70
N ASN A 44 -2.24 -1.54 1.90
CA ASN A 44 -2.85 -0.24 2.16
C ASN A 44 -2.18 0.87 1.35
N TYR A 45 -0.86 0.84 1.23
CA TYR A 45 -0.12 1.81 0.42
C TYR A 45 -0.41 1.61 -1.06
N PHE A 46 -0.52 0.36 -1.52
CA PHE A 46 -0.92 0.10 -2.89
C PHE A 46 -2.29 0.71 -3.18
N GLY A 47 -3.25 0.51 -2.27
CA GLY A 47 -4.58 1.10 -2.41
C GLY A 47 -4.54 2.62 -2.49
N GLU A 48 -3.71 3.25 -1.66
CA GLU A 48 -3.56 4.69 -1.67
C GLU A 48 -2.99 5.19 -3.01
N ILE A 49 -2.00 4.50 -3.55
CA ILE A 49 -1.41 4.86 -4.84
C ILE A 49 -2.45 4.76 -5.95
N VAL A 50 -3.25 3.69 -5.97
CA VAL A 50 -4.30 3.52 -6.96
C VAL A 50 -5.37 4.61 -6.82
N LEU A 51 -5.71 4.96 -5.58
CA LEU A 51 -6.66 6.04 -5.31
C LEU A 51 -6.18 7.35 -5.90
N TRP A 52 -4.92 7.71 -5.68
CA TRP A 52 -4.35 8.94 -6.23
C TRP A 52 -4.30 8.94 -7.75
N LEU A 53 -4.01 7.77 -8.36
CA LEU A 53 -4.09 7.63 -9.80
C LEU A 53 -5.52 7.91 -10.29
N GLY A 54 -6.52 7.38 -9.59
CA GLY A 54 -7.92 7.62 -9.92
C GLY A 54 -8.27 9.09 -9.90
N ILE A 55 -7.84 9.80 -8.84
CA ILE A 55 -8.07 11.23 -8.72
C ILE A 55 -7.42 11.97 -9.89
N THR A 56 -6.19 11.60 -10.25
CA THR A 56 -5.47 12.22 -11.36
C THR A 56 -6.20 12.04 -12.67
N ILE A 57 -6.72 10.85 -12.94
CA ILE A 57 -7.46 10.57 -14.17
C ILE A 57 -8.76 11.37 -14.22
N ILE A 58 -9.45 11.51 -13.09
CA ILE A 58 -10.68 12.32 -13.01
C ILE A 58 -10.38 13.78 -13.31
N ALA A 59 -9.28 14.30 -12.76
CA ALA A 59 -8.92 15.71 -12.89
C ALA A 59 -8.31 16.06 -14.24
N PHE A 60 -7.70 15.10 -14.93
CA PHE A 60 -6.89 15.34 -16.12
C PHE A 60 -7.63 16.16 -17.20
N PRO A 61 -8.89 15.83 -17.56
CA PRO A 61 -9.58 16.60 -18.60
C PRO A 61 -9.81 18.07 -18.24
N ALA A 62 -9.78 18.44 -16.94
CA ALA A 62 -9.99 19.80 -16.50
C ALA A 62 -8.71 20.60 -16.36
N LEU A 63 -7.54 19.97 -16.48
CA LEU A 63 -6.25 20.64 -16.29
C LEU A 63 -5.91 21.53 -17.49
N GLN A 64 -5.37 22.71 -17.19
CA GLN A 64 -4.96 23.68 -18.21
C GLN A 64 -3.67 24.38 -17.76
N GLY A 65 -2.76 24.59 -18.73
CA GLY A 65 -1.55 25.35 -18.46
C GLY A 65 -0.72 24.78 -17.33
N TYR A 66 -0.34 25.63 -16.37
CA TYR A 66 0.49 25.23 -15.25
C TYR A 66 -0.18 24.26 -14.29
N GLN A 67 -1.51 24.07 -14.42
CA GLN A 67 -2.21 23.10 -13.58
C GLN A 67 -1.72 21.68 -13.81
N TYR A 68 -1.09 21.40 -14.93
CA TYR A 68 -0.49 20.09 -15.18
C TYR A 68 0.62 19.73 -14.18
N PHE A 69 1.16 20.72 -13.48
CA PHE A 69 2.12 20.44 -12.41
C PHE A 69 1.50 19.58 -11.30
N SER A 70 0.18 19.58 -11.16
CA SER A 70 -0.50 18.74 -10.18
C SER A 70 -0.32 17.25 -10.45
N LEU A 71 0.07 16.86 -11.66
CA LEU A 71 0.37 15.47 -12.00
C LEU A 71 1.58 14.94 -11.24
N ILE A 72 2.37 15.83 -10.64
CA ILE A 72 3.47 15.43 -9.78
C ILE A 72 2.95 14.75 -8.51
N SER A 73 1.72 15.07 -8.07
CA SER A 73 1.17 14.57 -6.81
C SER A 73 1.18 13.05 -6.67
N PRO A 74 0.64 12.27 -7.63
CA PRO A 74 0.68 10.81 -7.49
C PRO A 74 2.11 10.27 -7.55
N ILE A 75 2.99 10.91 -8.33
CA ILE A 75 4.40 10.52 -8.40
C ILE A 75 5.06 10.80 -7.06
N PHE A 76 4.80 11.95 -6.47
CA PHE A 76 5.36 12.34 -5.18
C PHE A 76 4.89 11.39 -4.08
N VAL A 77 3.60 11.04 -4.06
CA VAL A 77 3.05 10.10 -3.08
C VAL A 77 3.74 8.75 -3.21
N PHE A 78 3.88 8.25 -4.43
CA PHE A 78 4.57 6.98 -4.68
C PHE A 78 5.99 7.01 -4.15
N TRP A 79 6.73 8.08 -4.50
CA TRP A 79 8.11 8.23 -4.06
C TRP A 79 8.20 8.30 -2.53
N LEU A 80 7.33 9.10 -1.91
CA LEU A 80 7.34 9.28 -0.46
C LEU A 80 7.08 7.96 0.26
N LEU A 81 6.07 7.21 -0.17
CA LEU A 81 5.69 5.96 0.48
C LEU A 81 6.71 4.85 0.26
N THR A 82 7.38 4.83 -0.89
CA THR A 82 8.27 3.72 -1.22
C THR A 82 9.73 3.97 -0.84
N LYS A 83 10.18 5.24 -0.80
CA LYS A 83 11.60 5.54 -0.66
C LYS A 83 11.95 6.38 0.56
N VAL A 84 11.01 7.14 1.11
CA VAL A 84 11.35 8.12 2.16
C VAL A 84 10.75 7.76 3.51
N SER A 85 9.43 7.68 3.62
CA SER A 85 8.80 7.60 4.94
C SER A 85 7.97 6.34 5.17
N GLY A 86 7.19 5.89 4.18
CA GLY A 86 6.25 4.80 4.41
C GLY A 86 6.93 3.44 4.54
N ILE A 87 7.19 2.82 3.40
CA ILE A 87 7.73 1.46 3.37
C ILE A 87 9.08 1.33 4.05
N PRO A 88 10.07 2.23 3.81
CA PRO A 88 11.38 2.05 4.47
C PRO A 88 11.29 2.05 5.99
N ILE A 89 10.48 2.93 6.56
CA ILE A 89 10.33 3.01 8.01
C ILE A 89 9.64 1.78 8.56
N LEU A 90 8.54 1.36 7.92
CA LEU A 90 7.80 0.18 8.36
C LEU A 90 8.59 -1.11 8.17
N GLU A 91 9.35 -1.23 7.08
CA GLU A 91 10.19 -2.41 6.86
C GLU A 91 11.29 -2.51 7.89
N ARG A 92 11.90 -1.38 8.25
CA ARG A 92 12.93 -1.35 9.30
C ARG A 92 12.33 -1.78 10.63
N HIS A 93 11.20 -1.22 10.99
CA HIS A 93 10.52 -1.57 12.24
C HIS A 93 10.16 -3.05 12.30
N ALA A 94 9.61 -3.57 11.21
CA ALA A 94 9.24 -4.98 11.11
C ALA A 94 10.46 -5.90 11.20
N ASP A 95 11.56 -5.54 10.51
CA ASP A 95 12.79 -6.31 10.58
C ASP A 95 13.37 -6.34 11.99
N GLU A 96 13.32 -5.22 12.69
CA GLU A 96 13.79 -5.15 14.07
C GLU A 96 12.92 -5.98 15.02
N THR A 97 11.62 -6.01 14.77
CA THR A 97 10.67 -6.71 15.65
C THR A 97 10.60 -8.20 15.35
N TRP A 98 10.53 -8.57 14.06
CA TRP A 98 10.27 -9.96 13.65
C TRP A 98 11.36 -10.57 12.77
N GLY A 99 12.43 -9.83 12.48
CA GLY A 99 13.42 -10.25 11.52
C GLY A 99 14.12 -11.57 11.83
N SER A 100 14.17 -11.97 13.11
CA SER A 100 14.78 -13.23 13.52
C SER A 100 13.85 -14.43 13.39
N GLN A 101 12.56 -14.21 13.14
CA GLN A 101 11.57 -15.28 13.06
C GLN A 101 11.54 -15.89 11.65
N GLU A 102 11.56 -17.21 11.57
CA GLU A 102 11.53 -17.92 10.30
C GLU A 102 10.24 -17.67 9.52
N ASP A 103 9.10 -17.60 10.23
CA ASP A 103 7.81 -17.32 9.61
C ASP A 103 7.80 -15.97 8.92
N TYR A 104 8.38 -14.94 9.56
CA TYR A 104 8.46 -13.62 8.97
C TYR A 104 9.38 -13.60 7.75
N LYS A 105 10.51 -14.29 7.82
CA LYS A 105 11.45 -14.39 6.69
C LYS A 105 10.77 -15.02 5.49
N LYS A 106 10.02 -16.10 5.70
CA LYS A 106 9.28 -16.76 4.63
C LYS A 106 8.23 -15.85 4.03
N TYR A 107 7.49 -15.13 4.87
CA TYR A 107 6.50 -14.17 4.42
C TYR A 107 7.15 -13.09 3.57
N LYS A 108 8.26 -12.53 4.03
CA LYS A 108 8.97 -11.46 3.32
C LYS A 108 9.49 -11.93 1.97
N GLU A 109 9.99 -13.16 1.89
CA GLU A 109 10.51 -13.73 0.64
C GLU A 109 9.40 -14.04 -0.37
N SER A 110 8.24 -14.50 0.11
CA SER A 110 7.17 -14.97 -0.75
C SER A 110 6.16 -13.91 -1.12
N THR A 111 6.16 -12.75 -0.45
CA THR A 111 5.15 -11.72 -0.64
C THR A 111 5.78 -10.44 -1.16
N PRO A 112 5.27 -9.87 -2.29
CA PRO A 112 5.81 -8.63 -2.85
C PRO A 112 5.69 -7.47 -1.86
N VAL A 113 6.61 -6.51 -1.97
CA VAL A 113 6.65 -5.39 -1.04
C VAL A 113 5.46 -4.44 -1.23
N LEU A 114 5.01 -4.23 -2.46
CA LEU A 114 3.94 -3.27 -2.74
C LEU A 114 2.89 -3.80 -3.71
N PHE A 115 3.28 -4.15 -4.94
CA PHE A 115 2.32 -4.57 -5.95
C PHE A 115 1.79 -5.96 -5.64
N PRO A 116 0.44 -6.10 -5.43
CA PRO A 116 -0.12 -7.39 -5.04
C PRO A 116 0.07 -8.46 -6.12
N LYS A 117 0.29 -9.69 -5.68
CA LYS A 117 0.34 -10.83 -6.59
C LYS A 117 -1.04 -11.45 -6.64
N PHE A 118 -1.79 -11.14 -7.67
CA PHE A 118 -3.13 -11.72 -7.87
C PHE A 118 -3.07 -13.14 -8.41
N PHE A 119 -1.93 -13.52 -8.97
CA PHE A 119 -1.69 -14.86 -9.50
C PHE A 119 -0.47 -15.48 -8.82
N LYS A 120 -0.55 -16.77 -8.55
CA LYS A 120 0.58 -17.50 -7.99
C LYS A 120 1.54 -17.92 -9.07
#